data_205959938517457830321c310492075f
#
_entry.id   205959938517457830321c310492075f
#
_cell.length_a   1.000
_cell.length_b   1.000
_cell.length_c   1.000
_cell.angle_alpha   90.00
_cell.angle_beta   90.00
_cell.angle_gamma   90.00
#
_symmetry.space_group_name_H-M   'P 1'
#
loop_
_entity.id
_entity.type
_entity.pdbx_description
1 polymer ?
#
loop_
_entity_poly.entity_id
_entity_poly.type
_entity_poly.pdbx_seq_one_letter_code
_entity_poly.pdbx_strand_id
1 'polypeptide(L)'
;MKLDGSLRKLGFKRCVSEHGMYTRGSGKTHVVVGVYVDDLIITGANSEDISTFKEMHRLFRMSDLGLLSYYLGIEVKQGRNAITLGQAAYAKKLLEKAGLASCKPCSTPMEVRLKLSTKSTTPEVDATMYRSLVGSLRYLVHTRPDIAFAVGYVSHFMEKPRQEHLVAVKHLLRYIAGTTEYGLVYPKLSSGDNNLIGYSDSDMGGDIDERKCTAGVLFFLGEMPVTWQSQKQKAVALSTCEAEYMAGAAGACQAVWLVQLLSDITGDVVQPPTLKMDNQSAIALSKNPVLHDRCKHIDTKFHFIRECVDSGKICLDYASTQEQLADVLTKSLGQARFCELRDKVGVVKLK
;
A
#
# COMPACT_ATOMS: atom_id res chain seq x y z
N MET A 1 16.58 -18.81 -12.92
CA MET A 1 17.55 -18.73 -14.00
C MET A 1 17.16 -19.54 -15.23
N LYS A 2 16.65 -20.78 -15.14
CA LYS A 2 16.08 -21.46 -16.34
C LYS A 2 14.84 -20.73 -16.88
N LEU A 3 13.94 -20.25 -16.00
CA LEU A 3 12.73 -19.56 -16.40
C LEU A 3 13.03 -18.23 -17.12
N ASP A 4 13.91 -17.36 -16.59
CA ASP A 4 14.32 -16.11 -17.25
C ASP A 4 14.86 -16.35 -18.66
N GLY A 5 15.76 -17.34 -18.82
CA GLY A 5 16.30 -17.70 -20.13
C GLY A 5 15.23 -18.20 -21.11
N SER A 6 14.23 -18.93 -20.64
CA SER A 6 13.13 -19.41 -21.47
C SER A 6 12.17 -18.30 -21.85
N LEU A 7 11.81 -17.41 -20.92
CA LEU A 7 10.98 -16.24 -21.21
C LEU A 7 11.64 -15.33 -22.26
N ARG A 8 12.96 -15.08 -22.13
CA ARG A 8 13.72 -14.29 -23.12
C ARG A 8 13.74 -14.93 -24.50
N LYS A 9 13.88 -16.28 -24.57
CA LYS A 9 13.81 -17.02 -25.86
C LYS A 9 12.43 -16.90 -26.51
N LEU A 10 11.36 -16.74 -25.72
CA LEU A 10 9.99 -16.48 -26.17
C LEU A 10 9.73 -15.01 -26.51
N GLY A 11 10.74 -14.16 -26.48
CA GLY A 11 10.64 -12.74 -26.81
C GLY A 11 10.17 -11.85 -25.67
N PHE A 12 10.09 -12.36 -24.44
CA PHE A 12 9.77 -11.53 -23.29
C PHE A 12 10.97 -10.68 -22.87
N LYS A 13 10.69 -9.43 -22.52
CA LYS A 13 11.64 -8.50 -21.89
C LYS A 13 11.34 -8.44 -20.40
N ARG A 14 12.37 -8.51 -19.56
CA ARG A 14 12.27 -8.35 -18.12
C ARG A 14 12.16 -6.86 -17.78
N CYS A 15 11.22 -6.48 -16.92
CA CYS A 15 11.11 -5.11 -16.45
C CYS A 15 12.35 -4.71 -15.61
N VAL A 16 12.77 -3.46 -15.74
CA VAL A 16 13.91 -2.93 -15.00
C VAL A 16 13.50 -2.53 -13.59
N SER A 17 12.31 -1.96 -13.45
CA SER A 17 11.75 -1.49 -12.17
C SER A 17 11.29 -2.63 -11.25
N GLU A 18 10.87 -3.78 -11.83
CA GLU A 18 10.39 -4.94 -11.08
C GLU A 18 10.86 -6.24 -11.75
N HIS A 19 11.81 -6.88 -11.14
CA HIS A 19 12.46 -8.06 -11.70
C HIS A 19 11.58 -9.31 -11.78
N GLY A 20 10.47 -9.33 -11.07
CA GLY A 20 9.45 -10.38 -11.17
C GLY A 20 8.51 -10.20 -12.37
N MET A 21 8.61 -9.10 -13.12
CA MET A 21 7.71 -8.79 -14.22
C MET A 21 8.40 -8.94 -15.58
N TYR A 22 7.65 -9.48 -16.54
CA TYR A 22 8.08 -9.66 -17.93
C TYR A 22 6.98 -9.21 -18.87
N THR A 23 7.35 -8.56 -19.98
CA THR A 23 6.42 -8.08 -21.01
C THR A 23 6.83 -8.53 -22.38
N ARG A 24 5.85 -8.76 -23.27
CA ARG A 24 6.07 -9.08 -24.69
C ARG A 24 5.00 -8.41 -25.54
N GLY A 25 5.39 -7.93 -26.71
CA GLY A 25 4.48 -7.28 -27.65
C GLY A 25 4.09 -5.85 -27.23
N SER A 26 3.11 -5.31 -27.91
CA SER A 26 2.53 -3.98 -27.63
C SER A 26 1.08 -3.91 -28.12
N GLY A 27 0.28 -2.99 -27.58
CA GLY A 27 -1.11 -2.81 -27.99
C GLY A 27 -1.92 -4.12 -27.89
N LYS A 28 -2.49 -4.56 -29.02
CA LYS A 28 -3.37 -5.74 -29.07
C LYS A 28 -2.65 -7.10 -28.87
N THR A 29 -1.32 -7.14 -28.97
CA THR A 29 -0.52 -8.37 -28.77
C THR A 29 0.25 -8.33 -27.45
N HIS A 30 -0.07 -7.38 -26.58
CA HIS A 30 0.64 -7.18 -25.34
C HIS A 30 0.32 -8.28 -24.32
N VAL A 31 1.37 -8.91 -23.80
CA VAL A 31 1.29 -9.94 -22.74
C VAL A 31 2.21 -9.56 -21.60
N VAL A 32 1.69 -9.62 -20.39
CA VAL A 32 2.42 -9.37 -19.14
C VAL A 32 2.44 -10.66 -18.32
N VAL A 33 3.61 -11.00 -17.77
CA VAL A 33 3.83 -12.15 -16.90
C VAL A 33 4.43 -11.67 -15.59
N GLY A 34 3.73 -11.93 -14.49
CA GLY A 34 4.23 -11.76 -13.13
C GLY A 34 4.73 -13.10 -12.60
N VAL A 35 5.93 -13.12 -12.03
CA VAL A 35 6.59 -14.32 -11.50
C VAL A 35 6.80 -14.13 -9.99
N TYR A 36 6.31 -15.06 -9.19
CA TYR A 36 6.57 -15.09 -7.76
C TYR A 36 6.91 -16.52 -7.34
N VAL A 37 8.18 -16.76 -7.08
CA VAL A 37 8.74 -18.10 -6.76
C VAL A 37 8.31 -19.13 -7.81
N ASP A 38 7.29 -19.95 -7.51
CA ASP A 38 6.77 -21.02 -8.38
C ASP A 38 5.45 -20.63 -9.08
N ASP A 39 4.85 -19.50 -8.70
CA ASP A 39 3.58 -19.04 -9.25
C ASP A 39 3.77 -18.04 -10.38
N LEU A 40 2.97 -18.18 -11.44
CA LEU A 40 2.92 -17.27 -12.57
C LEU A 40 1.52 -16.69 -12.74
N ILE A 41 1.43 -15.37 -12.83
CA ILE A 41 0.22 -14.67 -13.32
C ILE A 41 0.48 -14.23 -14.76
N ILE A 42 -0.46 -14.53 -15.64
CA ILE A 42 -0.38 -14.15 -17.05
C ILE A 42 -1.61 -13.34 -17.39
N THR A 43 -1.39 -12.20 -18.01
CA THR A 43 -2.47 -11.37 -18.57
C THR A 43 -2.06 -10.84 -19.93
N GLY A 44 -3.04 -10.57 -20.78
CA GLY A 44 -2.76 -10.07 -22.13
C GLY A 44 -4.01 -9.51 -22.80
N ALA A 45 -3.80 -8.80 -23.89
CA ALA A 45 -4.87 -8.15 -24.64
C ALA A 45 -5.84 -9.13 -25.30
N ASN A 46 -5.38 -10.32 -25.68
CA ASN A 46 -6.21 -11.38 -26.26
C ASN A 46 -5.84 -12.77 -25.71
N SER A 47 -6.79 -13.71 -25.85
CA SER A 47 -6.64 -15.08 -25.34
C SER A 47 -5.67 -15.94 -26.15
N GLU A 48 -5.43 -15.61 -27.44
CA GLU A 48 -4.52 -16.38 -28.31
C GLU A 48 -3.08 -16.19 -27.90
N ASP A 49 -2.68 -14.95 -27.55
CA ASP A 49 -1.32 -14.67 -27.05
C ASP A 49 -1.05 -15.33 -25.70
N ILE A 50 -2.09 -15.43 -24.84
CA ILE A 50 -2.02 -16.16 -23.57
C ILE A 50 -1.87 -17.67 -23.85
N SER A 51 -2.62 -18.21 -24.83
CA SER A 51 -2.55 -19.65 -25.17
C SER A 51 -1.18 -20.07 -25.74
N THR A 52 -0.55 -19.20 -26.53
CA THR A 52 0.82 -19.41 -27.00
C THR A 52 1.83 -19.51 -25.85
N PHE A 53 1.62 -18.72 -24.78
CA PHE A 53 2.43 -18.85 -23.57
C PHE A 53 2.21 -20.20 -22.87
N LYS A 54 1.01 -20.75 -22.92
CA LYS A 54 0.69 -22.05 -22.30
C LYS A 54 1.49 -23.21 -22.92
N GLU A 55 2.05 -23.07 -24.12
CA GLU A 55 2.96 -24.07 -24.69
C GLU A 55 4.25 -24.27 -23.87
N MET A 56 4.58 -23.33 -22.97
CA MET A 56 5.64 -23.51 -21.98
C MET A 56 5.43 -24.71 -21.05
N HIS A 57 4.20 -25.23 -20.91
CA HIS A 57 3.94 -26.50 -20.21
C HIS A 57 4.82 -27.66 -20.70
N ARG A 58 5.24 -27.62 -21.95
CA ARG A 58 6.16 -28.62 -22.54
C ARG A 58 7.59 -28.52 -22.00
N LEU A 59 7.98 -27.33 -21.56
CA LEU A 59 9.33 -27.03 -21.07
C LEU A 59 9.46 -27.10 -19.55
N PHE A 60 8.39 -26.84 -18.84
CA PHE A 60 8.30 -26.84 -17.39
C PHE A 60 7.11 -27.70 -16.93
N ARG A 61 7.26 -28.41 -15.80
CA ARG A 61 6.13 -29.08 -15.14
C ARG A 61 5.24 -28.03 -14.49
N MET A 62 4.33 -27.45 -15.27
CA MET A 62 3.41 -26.41 -14.82
C MET A 62 1.98 -26.90 -14.99
N SER A 63 1.10 -26.50 -14.06
CA SER A 63 -0.34 -26.71 -14.15
C SER A 63 -1.02 -25.40 -14.51
N ASP A 64 -1.89 -25.43 -15.53
CA ASP A 64 -2.77 -24.29 -15.81
C ASP A 64 -3.97 -24.34 -14.85
N LEU A 65 -4.06 -23.35 -13.96
CA LEU A 65 -5.14 -23.23 -12.98
C LEU A 65 -6.37 -22.48 -13.53
N GLY A 66 -6.32 -22.08 -14.80
CA GLY A 66 -7.39 -21.35 -15.45
C GLY A 66 -7.47 -19.87 -15.07
N LEU A 67 -8.69 -19.34 -15.01
CA LEU A 67 -8.92 -17.94 -14.66
C LEU A 67 -8.53 -17.68 -13.19
N LEU A 68 -7.73 -16.63 -12.97
CA LEU A 68 -7.24 -16.28 -11.66
C LEU A 68 -8.39 -16.05 -10.68
N SER A 69 -8.47 -16.88 -9.64
CA SER A 69 -9.46 -16.78 -8.57
C SER A 69 -8.82 -16.67 -7.18
N TYR A 70 -7.55 -17.07 -7.07
CA TYR A 70 -6.79 -17.04 -5.83
C TYR A 70 -5.29 -16.90 -6.11
N TYR A 71 -4.62 -15.97 -5.44
CA TYR A 71 -3.19 -15.76 -5.62
C TYR A 71 -2.53 -15.30 -4.32
N LEU A 72 -1.52 -16.04 -3.88
CA LEU A 72 -0.76 -15.71 -2.66
C LEU A 72 -1.68 -15.39 -1.45
N GLY A 73 -2.78 -16.12 -1.26
CA GLY A 73 -3.72 -15.91 -0.15
C GLY A 73 -4.70 -14.76 -0.35
N ILE A 74 -4.72 -14.13 -1.51
CA ILE A 74 -5.69 -13.11 -1.92
C ILE A 74 -6.76 -13.77 -2.79
N GLU A 75 -8.02 -13.56 -2.43
CA GLU A 75 -9.19 -13.97 -3.21
C GLU A 75 -9.43 -12.96 -4.32
N VAL A 76 -9.51 -13.44 -5.57
CA VAL A 76 -9.70 -12.61 -6.76
C VAL A 76 -11.02 -13.03 -7.41
N LYS A 77 -11.99 -12.13 -7.51
CA LYS A 77 -13.22 -12.37 -8.27
C LYS A 77 -13.22 -11.48 -9.51
N GLN A 78 -13.22 -12.09 -10.67
CA GLN A 78 -13.26 -11.40 -11.96
C GLN A 78 -14.69 -11.33 -12.46
N GLY A 79 -15.34 -10.19 -12.25
CA GLY A 79 -16.67 -9.91 -12.75
C GLY A 79 -16.68 -9.29 -14.16
N ARG A 80 -17.87 -9.13 -14.73
CA ARG A 80 -18.03 -8.48 -16.05
C ARG A 80 -17.50 -7.05 -16.07
N ASN A 81 -17.73 -6.28 -14.98
CA ASN A 81 -17.46 -4.85 -14.90
C ASN A 81 -16.36 -4.49 -13.91
N ALA A 82 -15.88 -5.41 -13.09
CA ALA A 82 -14.88 -5.15 -12.07
C ALA A 82 -14.14 -6.43 -11.66
N ILE A 83 -12.93 -6.23 -11.14
CA ILE A 83 -12.18 -7.25 -10.39
C ILE A 83 -12.24 -6.84 -8.92
N THR A 84 -12.47 -7.81 -8.02
CA THR A 84 -12.42 -7.57 -6.58
C THR A 84 -11.30 -8.37 -5.94
N LEU A 85 -10.62 -7.76 -4.99
CA LEU A 85 -9.57 -8.38 -4.21
C LEU A 85 -9.98 -8.39 -2.73
N GLY A 86 -9.93 -9.57 -2.11
CA GLY A 86 -10.27 -9.75 -0.70
C GLY A 86 -9.48 -10.86 -0.04
N GLN A 87 -9.64 -10.99 1.27
CA GLN A 87 -9.01 -12.02 2.10
C GLN A 87 -9.99 -12.54 3.17
N ALA A 88 -11.27 -12.73 2.81
CA ALA A 88 -12.32 -13.07 3.75
C ALA A 88 -12.05 -14.41 4.48
N ALA A 89 -11.64 -15.44 3.76
CA ALA A 89 -11.28 -16.73 4.35
C ALA A 89 -10.08 -16.63 5.29
N TYR A 90 -9.07 -15.82 4.91
CA TYR A 90 -7.90 -15.58 5.74
C TYR A 90 -8.27 -14.82 7.03
N ALA A 91 -9.09 -13.78 6.92
CA ALA A 91 -9.57 -13.00 8.06
C ALA A 91 -10.34 -13.87 9.06
N LYS A 92 -11.23 -14.77 8.58
CA LYS A 92 -11.98 -15.72 9.42
C LYS A 92 -11.02 -16.67 10.18
N LYS A 93 -10.04 -17.26 9.49
CA LYS A 93 -9.01 -18.13 10.12
C LYS A 93 -8.18 -17.37 11.17
N LEU A 94 -7.85 -16.10 10.91
CA LEU A 94 -7.14 -15.27 11.87
C LEU A 94 -7.97 -15.03 13.14
N LEU A 95 -9.27 -14.75 13.00
CA LEU A 95 -10.19 -14.57 14.12
C LEU A 95 -10.38 -15.84 14.94
N GLU A 96 -10.49 -17.00 14.30
CA GLU A 96 -10.52 -18.31 14.94
C GLU A 96 -9.24 -18.58 15.76
N LYS A 97 -8.08 -18.36 15.15
CA LYS A 97 -6.77 -18.47 15.82
C LYS A 97 -6.63 -17.56 17.02
N ALA A 98 -7.21 -16.37 16.96
CA ALA A 98 -7.20 -15.39 18.05
C ALA A 98 -8.26 -15.64 19.13
N GLY A 99 -9.15 -16.63 18.94
CA GLY A 99 -10.28 -16.91 19.84
C GLY A 99 -11.35 -15.82 19.83
N LEU A 100 -11.48 -15.09 18.69
CA LEU A 100 -12.37 -13.94 18.54
C LEU A 100 -13.43 -14.12 17.42
N ALA A 101 -13.69 -15.36 16.98
CA ALA A 101 -14.65 -15.64 15.91
C ALA A 101 -16.07 -15.14 16.21
N SER A 102 -16.48 -15.14 17.50
CA SER A 102 -17.83 -14.70 17.94
C SER A 102 -17.77 -13.41 18.76
N CYS A 103 -16.74 -12.58 18.61
CA CYS A 103 -16.61 -11.36 19.39
C CYS A 103 -17.58 -10.27 18.89
N LYS A 104 -17.96 -9.35 19.79
CA LYS A 104 -18.71 -8.15 19.40
C LYS A 104 -17.83 -7.23 18.53
N PRO A 105 -18.21 -6.91 17.30
CA PRO A 105 -17.44 -6.03 16.42
C PRO A 105 -17.29 -4.61 16.97
N CYS A 106 -16.28 -3.87 16.49
CA CYS A 106 -16.16 -2.44 16.68
C CYS A 106 -16.05 -1.72 15.33
N SER A 107 -16.27 -0.41 15.33
CA SER A 107 -16.47 0.38 14.11
C SER A 107 -15.18 0.98 13.54
N THR A 108 -14.09 1.01 14.33
CA THR A 108 -12.79 1.56 13.92
C THR A 108 -11.67 0.59 14.29
N PRO A 109 -10.56 0.57 13.54
CA PRO A 109 -9.44 -0.36 13.79
C PRO A 109 -8.64 0.00 15.05
N MET A 110 -8.75 1.23 15.53
CA MET A 110 -8.04 1.74 16.71
C MET A 110 -8.86 2.81 17.43
N GLU A 111 -8.70 2.89 18.74
CA GLU A 111 -9.31 3.95 19.54
C GLU A 111 -8.70 5.30 19.22
N VAL A 112 -9.54 6.34 19.21
CA VAL A 112 -9.10 7.71 18.92
C VAL A 112 -8.11 8.17 19.99
N ARG A 113 -6.99 8.75 19.54
CA ARG A 113 -5.92 9.27 20.40
C ARG A 113 -5.26 8.22 21.31
N LEU A 114 -5.39 6.92 21.00
CA LEU A 114 -4.68 5.87 21.74
C LEU A 114 -3.17 6.16 21.74
N LYS A 115 -2.57 6.14 22.94
CA LYS A 115 -1.12 6.27 23.13
C LYS A 115 -0.60 5.02 23.81
N LEU A 116 0.33 4.34 23.16
CA LEU A 116 1.00 3.15 23.67
C LEU A 116 2.49 3.44 23.79
N SER A 117 3.16 2.82 24.78
CA SER A 117 4.57 3.03 25.05
C SER A 117 5.32 1.71 25.25
N THR A 118 6.53 1.64 24.76
CA THR A 118 7.47 0.54 25.05
C THR A 118 7.86 0.50 26.53
N LYS A 119 7.69 1.63 27.26
CA LYS A 119 7.94 1.77 28.69
C LYS A 119 6.74 1.45 29.57
N SER A 120 5.69 0.84 28.99
CA SER A 120 4.51 0.41 29.74
C SER A 120 4.86 -0.46 30.94
N THR A 121 4.13 -0.24 32.04
CA THR A 121 4.26 -1.03 33.29
C THR A 121 3.20 -2.12 33.42
N THR A 122 2.31 -2.25 32.43
CA THR A 122 1.31 -3.33 32.41
C THR A 122 1.97 -4.71 32.29
N PRO A 123 1.30 -5.79 32.71
CA PRO A 123 1.89 -7.15 32.66
C PRO A 123 2.42 -7.52 31.28
N GLU A 124 3.44 -8.34 31.25
CA GLU A 124 3.97 -8.95 30.03
C GLU A 124 2.97 -9.95 29.45
N VAL A 125 2.98 -10.09 28.13
CA VAL A 125 2.20 -11.09 27.41
C VAL A 125 3.12 -11.98 26.59
N ASP A 126 2.62 -13.13 26.17
CA ASP A 126 3.37 -14.03 25.28
C ASP A 126 3.73 -13.30 23.98
N ALA A 127 5.02 -12.99 23.83
CA ALA A 127 5.57 -12.30 22.67
C ALA A 127 5.47 -13.14 21.39
N THR A 128 5.47 -14.48 21.49
CA THR A 128 5.32 -15.37 20.34
C THR A 128 3.91 -15.30 19.78
N MET A 129 2.92 -15.38 20.64
CA MET A 129 1.51 -15.22 20.28
C MET A 129 1.27 -13.81 19.69
N TYR A 130 1.77 -12.76 20.36
CA TYR A 130 1.62 -11.38 19.88
C TYR A 130 2.22 -11.19 18.48
N ARG A 131 3.47 -11.61 18.25
CA ARG A 131 4.12 -11.56 16.93
C ARG A 131 3.37 -12.34 15.87
N SER A 132 2.81 -13.49 16.24
CA SER A 132 2.01 -14.31 15.33
C SER A 132 0.73 -13.60 14.87
N LEU A 133 0.02 -12.92 15.78
CA LEU A 133 -1.17 -12.14 15.46
C LEU A 133 -0.82 -10.92 14.59
N VAL A 134 0.19 -10.13 15.00
CA VAL A 134 0.61 -8.95 14.25
C VAL A 134 1.14 -9.32 12.87
N GLY A 135 1.92 -10.41 12.73
CA GLY A 135 2.38 -10.91 11.44
C GLY A 135 1.23 -11.28 10.51
N SER A 136 0.18 -11.93 11.05
CA SER A 136 -1.03 -12.25 10.30
C SER A 136 -1.80 -10.98 9.88
N LEU A 137 -1.88 -9.98 10.76
CA LEU A 137 -2.49 -8.69 10.45
C LEU A 137 -1.74 -7.91 9.37
N ARG A 138 -0.40 -7.93 9.39
CA ARG A 138 0.43 -7.31 8.34
C ARG A 138 0.14 -7.91 6.96
N TYR A 139 -0.12 -9.21 6.90
CA TYR A 139 -0.50 -9.85 5.65
C TYR A 139 -1.89 -9.39 5.15
N LEU A 140 -2.84 -9.17 6.06
CA LEU A 140 -4.18 -8.68 5.72
C LEU A 140 -4.16 -7.24 5.14
N VAL A 141 -3.15 -6.43 5.47
CA VAL A 141 -2.97 -5.06 4.93
C VAL A 141 -2.88 -5.04 3.40
N HIS A 142 -2.46 -6.13 2.74
CA HIS A 142 -2.34 -6.19 1.28
C HIS A 142 -3.66 -5.95 0.52
N THR A 143 -4.81 -6.15 1.15
CA THR A 143 -6.13 -5.82 0.57
C THR A 143 -6.93 -4.85 1.44
N ARG A 144 -6.33 -4.38 2.55
CA ARG A 144 -6.99 -3.59 3.58
C ARG A 144 -6.14 -2.37 3.98
N PRO A 145 -6.01 -1.36 3.11
CA PRO A 145 -5.31 -0.11 3.45
C PRO A 145 -5.87 0.58 4.70
N ASP A 146 -7.15 0.42 4.98
CA ASP A 146 -7.85 0.98 6.13
C ASP A 146 -7.31 0.53 7.50
N ILE A 147 -6.62 -0.60 7.57
CA ILE A 147 -5.99 -1.07 8.82
C ILE A 147 -4.47 -0.83 8.86
N ALA A 148 -3.88 -0.27 7.80
CA ALA A 148 -2.41 -0.17 7.68
C ALA A 148 -1.78 0.61 8.83
N PHE A 149 -2.36 1.74 9.22
CA PHE A 149 -1.89 2.52 10.37
C PHE A 149 -1.95 1.73 11.67
N ALA A 150 -3.11 1.13 11.97
CA ALA A 150 -3.29 0.39 13.21
C ALA A 150 -2.32 -0.80 13.32
N VAL A 151 -2.13 -1.54 12.22
CA VAL A 151 -1.18 -2.66 12.15
C VAL A 151 0.27 -2.16 12.29
N GLY A 152 0.62 -1.07 11.60
CA GLY A 152 1.93 -0.42 11.73
C GLY A 152 2.22 -0.04 13.18
N TYR A 153 1.26 0.61 13.84
CA TYR A 153 1.38 1.09 15.22
C TYR A 153 1.59 -0.06 16.23
N VAL A 154 0.76 -1.10 16.20
CA VAL A 154 0.94 -2.25 17.11
C VAL A 154 2.20 -3.07 16.79
N SER A 155 2.74 -2.97 15.57
CA SER A 155 4.00 -3.63 15.18
C SER A 155 5.22 -3.09 15.93
N HIS A 156 5.19 -1.86 16.44
CA HIS A 156 6.29 -1.28 17.20
C HIS A 156 6.59 -2.02 18.52
N PHE A 157 5.62 -2.78 19.03
CA PHE A 157 5.72 -3.43 20.35
C PHE A 157 6.00 -4.93 20.28
N MET A 158 6.40 -5.48 19.11
CA MET A 158 6.62 -6.91 18.92
C MET A 158 7.81 -7.47 19.71
N GLU A 159 8.76 -6.65 20.15
CA GLU A 159 9.92 -7.09 20.92
C GLU A 159 9.53 -7.47 22.36
N LYS A 160 8.83 -6.57 23.05
CA LYS A 160 8.41 -6.72 24.45
C LYS A 160 6.95 -6.29 24.62
N PRO A 161 5.99 -7.07 24.11
CA PRO A 161 4.59 -6.71 24.17
C PRO A 161 4.05 -6.75 25.62
N ARG A 162 3.19 -5.79 25.93
CA ARG A 162 2.50 -5.65 27.21
C ARG A 162 0.99 -5.84 27.02
N GLN A 163 0.26 -5.95 28.14
CA GLN A 163 -1.18 -6.18 28.12
C GLN A 163 -1.95 -5.13 27.34
N GLU A 164 -1.59 -3.84 27.46
CA GLU A 164 -2.23 -2.75 26.70
C GLU A 164 -2.02 -2.87 25.20
N HIS A 165 -0.84 -3.35 24.76
CA HIS A 165 -0.55 -3.60 23.36
C HIS A 165 -1.44 -4.73 22.81
N LEU A 166 -1.65 -5.79 23.60
CA LEU A 166 -2.54 -6.90 23.24
C LEU A 166 -4.01 -6.44 23.19
N VAL A 167 -4.41 -5.54 24.08
CA VAL A 167 -5.77 -4.94 24.04
C VAL A 167 -5.99 -4.20 22.73
N ALA A 168 -5.00 -3.43 22.25
CA ALA A 168 -5.07 -2.74 20.96
C ALA A 168 -5.16 -3.73 19.79
N VAL A 169 -4.38 -4.83 19.82
CA VAL A 169 -4.48 -5.89 18.80
C VAL A 169 -5.87 -6.54 18.83
N LYS A 170 -6.43 -6.83 20.01
CA LYS A 170 -7.79 -7.38 20.13
C LYS A 170 -8.85 -6.41 19.63
N HIS A 171 -8.69 -5.10 19.86
CA HIS A 171 -9.58 -4.08 19.30
C HIS A 171 -9.56 -4.12 17.76
N LEU A 172 -8.37 -4.16 17.15
CA LEU A 172 -8.21 -4.28 15.71
C LEU A 172 -8.86 -5.56 15.17
N LEU A 173 -8.68 -6.71 15.84
CA LEU A 173 -9.33 -7.96 15.46
C LEU A 173 -10.86 -7.88 15.53
N ARG A 174 -11.42 -7.16 16.50
CA ARG A 174 -12.86 -6.91 16.58
C ARG A 174 -13.37 -6.04 15.42
N TYR A 175 -12.57 -5.08 14.96
CA TYR A 175 -12.89 -4.34 13.74
C TYR A 175 -12.91 -5.27 12.51
N ILE A 176 -11.91 -6.15 12.39
CA ILE A 176 -11.87 -7.15 11.31
C ILE A 176 -13.07 -8.11 11.39
N ALA A 177 -13.51 -8.52 12.58
CA ALA A 177 -14.69 -9.38 12.74
C ALA A 177 -15.96 -8.73 12.14
N GLY A 178 -16.09 -7.40 12.23
CA GLY A 178 -17.19 -6.65 11.61
C GLY A 178 -17.00 -6.38 10.10
N THR A 179 -15.81 -6.63 9.55
CA THR A 179 -15.43 -6.25 8.18
C THR A 179 -14.73 -7.36 7.42
N THR A 180 -15.00 -8.64 7.73
CA THR A 180 -14.36 -9.80 7.05
C THR A 180 -14.61 -9.81 5.54
N GLU A 181 -15.78 -9.34 5.10
CA GLU A 181 -16.18 -9.29 3.68
C GLU A 181 -15.75 -7.99 2.98
N TYR A 182 -14.91 -7.17 3.61
CA TYR A 182 -14.41 -5.94 3.00
C TYR A 182 -13.13 -6.21 2.20
N GLY A 183 -12.96 -5.45 1.12
CA GLY A 183 -11.80 -5.53 0.23
C GLY A 183 -11.82 -4.43 -0.81
N LEU A 184 -11.02 -4.55 -1.84
CA LEU A 184 -10.83 -3.57 -2.90
C LEU A 184 -11.63 -3.95 -4.15
N VAL A 185 -12.15 -2.94 -4.85
CA VAL A 185 -12.86 -3.10 -6.13
C VAL A 185 -12.11 -2.30 -7.20
N TYR A 186 -11.78 -2.97 -8.29
CA TYR A 186 -11.11 -2.42 -9.45
C TYR A 186 -12.08 -2.47 -10.63
N PRO A 187 -12.83 -1.39 -10.89
CA PRO A 187 -13.74 -1.34 -12.04
C PRO A 187 -12.96 -1.41 -13.35
N LYS A 188 -13.56 -1.97 -14.39
CA LYS A 188 -13.00 -1.87 -15.73
C LYS A 188 -12.95 -0.40 -16.13
N LEU A 189 -11.77 0.11 -16.41
CA LEU A 189 -11.61 1.46 -16.93
C LEU A 189 -12.27 1.57 -18.31
N SER A 190 -13.16 2.52 -18.48
CA SER A 190 -13.46 3.08 -19.78
C SER A 190 -12.22 3.87 -20.22
N SER A 191 -11.77 3.62 -21.45
CA SER A 191 -10.55 4.19 -22.03
C SER A 191 -10.35 5.67 -21.69
N GLY A 192 -9.29 6.04 -20.97
CA GLY A 192 -8.81 7.39 -20.89
C GLY A 192 -8.24 7.92 -19.58
N ASP A 193 -8.57 7.33 -18.42
CA ASP A 193 -8.17 7.94 -17.14
C ASP A 193 -7.16 7.07 -16.38
N ASN A 194 -5.93 7.00 -16.92
CA ASN A 194 -4.81 6.30 -16.29
C ASN A 194 -3.88 7.23 -15.53
N ASN A 195 -4.41 8.36 -15.00
CA ASN A 195 -3.60 9.29 -14.25
C ASN A 195 -3.20 8.73 -12.90
N LEU A 196 -1.92 8.86 -12.57
CA LEU A 196 -1.37 8.50 -11.27
C LEU A 196 -1.53 9.70 -10.33
N ILE A 197 -2.30 9.51 -9.24
CA ILE A 197 -2.51 10.53 -8.21
C ILE A 197 -2.05 9.96 -6.88
N GLY A 198 -1.14 10.67 -6.22
CA GLY A 198 -0.62 10.33 -4.90
C GLY A 198 -1.14 11.27 -3.81
N TYR A 199 -1.20 10.76 -2.59
CA TYR A 199 -1.43 11.53 -1.36
C TYR A 199 -0.31 11.20 -0.38
N SER A 200 0.26 12.22 0.26
CA SER A 200 1.16 12.05 1.38
C SER A 200 0.73 12.90 2.56
N ASP A 201 0.84 12.32 3.75
CA ASP A 201 0.50 12.95 5.03
C ASP A 201 1.50 12.51 6.09
N SER A 202 1.65 13.29 7.15
CA SER A 202 2.41 12.93 8.34
C SER A 202 1.71 13.39 9.61
N ASP A 203 1.64 12.51 10.62
CA ASP A 203 1.32 12.96 11.96
C ASP A 203 2.49 13.79 12.54
N MET A 204 2.27 14.43 13.68
CA MET A 204 3.32 15.18 14.38
C MET A 204 3.67 14.49 15.70
N GLY A 205 4.80 13.74 15.70
CA GLY A 205 5.36 13.11 16.88
C GLY A 205 4.40 12.13 17.58
N GLY A 206 3.65 11.33 16.80
CA GLY A 206 2.66 10.37 17.30
C GLY A 206 3.24 9.29 18.19
N ASP A 207 4.49 8.92 17.97
CA ASP A 207 5.23 8.02 18.84
C ASP A 207 5.71 8.78 20.09
N ILE A 208 5.17 8.42 21.24
CA ILE A 208 5.47 9.09 22.52
C ILE A 208 6.85 8.74 23.08
N ASP A 209 7.44 7.63 22.68
CA ASP A 209 8.74 7.16 23.16
C ASP A 209 9.91 7.84 22.42
N GLU A 210 9.85 7.89 21.09
CA GLU A 210 10.93 8.42 20.26
C GLU A 210 10.58 9.77 19.61
N ARG A 211 9.35 10.25 19.77
CA ARG A 211 8.86 11.52 19.17
C ARG A 211 8.92 11.53 17.64
N LYS A 212 9.01 10.37 17.02
CA LYS A 212 8.99 10.21 15.57
C LYS A 212 7.58 10.29 15.03
N CYS A 213 7.47 10.77 13.80
CA CYS A 213 6.22 10.88 13.06
C CYS A 213 5.92 9.59 12.29
N THR A 214 4.66 9.37 11.94
CA THR A 214 4.21 8.34 11.00
C THR A 214 3.91 9.01 9.66
N ALA A 215 4.57 8.58 8.60
CA ALA A 215 4.29 8.99 7.23
C ALA A 215 3.28 8.03 6.59
N GLY A 216 2.30 8.59 5.92
CA GLY A 216 1.32 7.90 5.08
C GLY A 216 1.51 8.26 3.62
N VAL A 217 1.56 7.27 2.75
CA VAL A 217 1.61 7.46 1.29
C VAL A 217 0.58 6.55 0.63
N LEU A 218 -0.19 7.10 -0.28
CA LEU A 218 -1.25 6.39 -1.00
C LEU A 218 -1.25 6.82 -2.46
N PHE A 219 -1.29 5.87 -3.41
CA PHE A 219 -1.40 6.17 -4.82
C PHE A 219 -2.59 5.48 -5.46
N PHE A 220 -3.21 6.20 -6.38
CA PHE A 220 -4.30 5.74 -7.23
C PHE A 220 -3.88 5.75 -8.70
N LEU A 221 -4.38 4.77 -9.44
CA LEU A 221 -4.42 4.79 -10.89
C LEU A 221 -5.88 5.02 -11.31
N GLY A 222 -6.18 6.23 -11.80
CA GLY A 222 -7.55 6.71 -11.87
C GLY A 222 -8.18 6.78 -10.47
N GLU A 223 -9.27 6.06 -10.24
CA GLU A 223 -9.95 6.00 -8.93
C GLU A 223 -9.54 4.78 -8.07
N MET A 224 -8.61 3.96 -8.55
CA MET A 224 -8.25 2.70 -7.91
C MET A 224 -6.97 2.80 -7.10
N PRO A 225 -6.97 2.44 -5.81
CA PRO A 225 -5.76 2.41 -5.00
C PRO A 225 -4.83 1.29 -5.50
N VAL A 226 -3.59 1.64 -5.82
CA VAL A 226 -2.59 0.68 -6.32
C VAL A 226 -1.45 0.43 -5.36
N THR A 227 -1.18 1.38 -4.46
CA THR A 227 -0.18 1.19 -3.39
C THR A 227 -0.49 2.09 -2.20
N TRP A 228 -0.15 1.61 -1.00
CA TRP A 228 -0.32 2.34 0.27
C TRP A 228 0.75 1.94 1.25
N GLN A 229 1.16 2.89 2.05
CA GLN A 229 2.19 2.72 3.06
C GLN A 229 1.86 3.55 4.31
N SER A 230 1.99 2.94 5.47
CA SER A 230 1.99 3.60 6.77
C SER A 230 3.29 3.23 7.48
N GLN A 231 4.18 4.19 7.67
CA GLN A 231 5.53 3.92 8.19
C GLN A 231 6.03 4.98 9.15
N LYS A 232 6.54 4.56 10.30
CA LYS A 232 7.25 5.43 11.24
C LYS A 232 8.49 6.02 10.57
N GLN A 233 8.65 7.34 10.65
CA GLN A 233 9.81 8.04 10.10
C GLN A 233 11.09 7.65 10.85
N LYS A 234 12.21 7.65 10.14
CA LYS A 234 13.52 7.28 10.73
C LYS A 234 14.12 8.42 11.54
N ALA A 235 13.86 9.67 11.16
CA ALA A 235 14.31 10.88 11.82
C ALA A 235 13.16 11.51 12.64
N VAL A 236 13.52 12.32 13.62
CA VAL A 236 12.58 13.16 14.37
C VAL A 236 12.42 14.48 13.63
N ALA A 237 11.20 14.85 13.28
CA ALA A 237 10.90 16.12 12.66
C ALA A 237 10.84 17.24 13.71
N LEU A 238 11.38 18.40 13.40
CA LEU A 238 11.39 19.58 14.29
C LEU A 238 10.14 20.45 14.12
N SER A 239 9.39 20.23 13.04
CA SER A 239 8.14 20.94 12.72
C SER A 239 7.19 20.08 11.90
N THR A 240 5.92 20.48 11.84
CA THR A 240 4.92 19.85 10.96
C THR A 240 5.34 19.95 9.49
N CYS A 241 5.89 21.10 9.08
CA CYS A 241 6.41 21.26 7.72
C CYS A 241 7.51 20.25 7.38
N GLU A 242 8.42 19.99 8.30
CA GLU A 242 9.49 19.01 8.10
C GLU A 242 8.94 17.57 8.05
N ALA A 243 8.01 17.23 8.94
CA ALA A 243 7.35 15.92 8.94
C ALA A 243 6.66 15.65 7.61
N GLU A 244 5.90 16.62 7.11
CA GLU A 244 5.22 16.58 5.81
C GLU A 244 6.21 16.52 4.64
N TYR A 245 7.29 17.28 4.71
CA TYR A 245 8.34 17.23 3.69
C TYR A 245 9.01 15.86 3.59
N MET A 246 9.28 15.21 4.73
CA MET A 246 9.81 13.86 4.76
C MET A 246 8.81 12.82 4.22
N ALA A 247 7.51 12.97 4.51
CA ALA A 247 6.46 12.13 3.94
C ALA A 247 6.34 12.34 2.42
N GLY A 248 6.39 13.60 1.97
CA GLY A 248 6.40 13.95 0.55
C GLY A 248 7.60 13.36 -0.21
N ALA A 249 8.79 13.31 0.42
CA ALA A 249 9.97 12.67 -0.17
C ALA A 249 9.77 11.15 -0.36
N ALA A 250 9.13 10.46 0.60
CA ALA A 250 8.75 9.06 0.45
C ALA A 250 7.71 8.89 -0.68
N GLY A 251 6.73 9.80 -0.75
CA GLY A 251 5.77 9.86 -1.85
C GLY A 251 6.43 10.04 -3.21
N ALA A 252 7.41 10.94 -3.33
CA ALA A 252 8.16 11.16 -4.56
C ALA A 252 8.94 9.91 -5.02
N CYS A 253 9.57 9.19 -4.09
CA CYS A 253 10.25 7.94 -4.41
C CYS A 253 9.26 6.90 -4.96
N GLN A 254 8.11 6.75 -4.34
CA GLN A 254 7.07 5.81 -4.77
C GLN A 254 6.47 6.22 -6.13
N ALA A 255 6.26 7.52 -6.35
CA ALA A 255 5.76 8.07 -7.60
C ALA A 255 6.68 7.73 -8.78
N VAL A 256 7.98 8.01 -8.65
CA VAL A 256 8.97 7.73 -9.70
C VAL A 256 9.03 6.24 -10.01
N TRP A 257 8.99 5.37 -8.99
CA TRP A 257 8.98 3.93 -9.21
C TRP A 257 7.71 3.47 -9.94
N LEU A 258 6.53 3.98 -9.57
CA LEU A 258 5.27 3.63 -10.21
C LEU A 258 5.23 4.05 -11.68
N VAL A 259 5.72 5.26 -11.99
CA VAL A 259 5.83 5.72 -13.39
C VAL A 259 6.70 4.78 -14.21
N GLN A 260 7.87 4.42 -13.68
CA GLN A 260 8.77 3.50 -14.37
C GLN A 260 8.14 2.12 -14.54
N LEU A 261 7.48 1.58 -13.50
CA LEU A 261 6.80 0.29 -13.56
C LEU A 261 5.67 0.29 -14.60
N LEU A 262 4.83 1.31 -14.59
CA LEU A 262 3.75 1.44 -15.56
C LEU A 262 4.30 1.56 -17.00
N SER A 263 5.34 2.37 -17.20
CA SER A 263 6.01 2.49 -18.51
C SER A 263 6.62 1.15 -18.96
N ASP A 264 7.28 0.42 -18.05
CA ASP A 264 7.83 -0.92 -18.36
C ASP A 264 6.71 -1.91 -18.74
N ILE A 265 5.55 -1.84 -18.05
CA ILE A 265 4.42 -2.74 -18.28
C ILE A 265 3.66 -2.37 -19.55
N THR A 266 3.34 -1.10 -19.77
CA THR A 266 2.48 -0.69 -20.91
C THR A 266 3.27 -0.43 -22.19
N GLY A 267 4.55 -0.09 -22.08
CA GLY A 267 5.37 0.38 -23.18
C GLY A 267 5.10 1.84 -23.57
N ASP A 268 4.21 2.53 -22.83
CA ASP A 268 3.80 3.90 -23.10
C ASP A 268 4.53 4.90 -22.18
N VAL A 269 4.57 6.17 -22.63
CA VAL A 269 5.07 7.25 -21.78
C VAL A 269 3.99 7.63 -20.77
N VAL A 270 4.28 7.42 -19.49
CA VAL A 270 3.38 7.79 -18.39
C VAL A 270 3.58 9.26 -18.03
N GLN A 271 2.49 10.00 -17.90
CA GLN A 271 2.54 11.41 -17.49
C GLN A 271 3.04 11.55 -16.05
N PRO A 272 3.72 12.67 -15.71
CA PRO A 272 4.16 12.92 -14.34
C PRO A 272 2.98 12.85 -13.36
N PRO A 273 3.08 12.05 -12.28
CA PRO A 273 2.03 11.91 -11.29
C PRO A 273 1.88 13.18 -10.47
N THR A 274 0.66 13.45 -10.01
CA THR A 274 0.40 14.51 -9.04
C THR A 274 0.43 13.95 -7.64
N LEU A 275 1.34 14.46 -6.79
CA LEU A 275 1.40 14.17 -5.36
C LEU A 275 0.72 15.29 -4.58
N LYS A 276 -0.36 14.97 -3.88
CA LYS A 276 -1.16 15.89 -3.08
C LYS A 276 -0.71 15.89 -1.62
N MET A 277 -0.50 17.08 -1.06
CA MET A 277 -0.07 17.33 0.32
C MET A 277 -0.98 18.39 0.95
N ASP A 278 -1.20 18.33 2.26
CA ASP A 278 -2.03 19.33 2.96
C ASP A 278 -1.23 20.44 3.66
N ASN A 279 0.08 20.48 3.46
CA ASN A 279 0.98 21.47 4.03
C ASN A 279 1.61 22.36 2.95
N GLN A 280 1.05 23.57 2.80
CA GLN A 280 1.54 24.57 1.81
C GLN A 280 3.00 24.95 2.02
N SER A 281 3.48 24.97 3.28
CA SER A 281 4.90 25.28 3.59
C SER A 281 5.83 24.17 3.09
N ALA A 282 5.43 22.91 3.23
CA ALA A 282 6.18 21.77 2.70
C ALA A 282 6.21 21.76 1.16
N ILE A 283 5.09 22.11 0.52
CA ILE A 283 5.01 22.28 -0.93
C ILE A 283 5.92 23.43 -1.39
N ALA A 284 5.87 24.60 -0.73
CA ALA A 284 6.74 25.73 -1.03
C ALA A 284 8.23 25.38 -0.85
N LEU A 285 8.56 24.63 0.22
CA LEU A 285 9.90 24.13 0.47
C LEU A 285 10.41 23.20 -0.62
N SER A 286 9.51 22.42 -1.23
CA SER A 286 9.81 21.51 -2.32
C SER A 286 9.99 22.21 -3.68
N LYS A 287 9.42 23.40 -3.84
CA LYS A 287 9.45 24.17 -5.11
C LYS A 287 10.48 25.30 -5.13
N ASN A 288 10.96 25.76 -3.98
CA ASN A 288 11.77 26.98 -3.90
C ASN A 288 13.19 26.73 -3.37
N PRO A 289 14.23 26.84 -4.22
CA PRO A 289 15.63 26.65 -3.81
C PRO A 289 16.15 27.68 -2.81
N VAL A 290 15.57 28.89 -2.75
CA VAL A 290 16.00 29.98 -1.84
C VAL A 290 15.76 29.64 -0.37
N LEU A 291 14.88 28.69 -0.07
CA LEU A 291 14.58 28.22 1.29
C LEU A 291 15.61 27.22 1.84
N HIS A 292 16.72 26.98 1.15
CA HIS A 292 17.79 26.06 1.58
C HIS A 292 18.36 26.37 2.97
N ASP A 293 18.52 27.64 3.33
CA ASP A 293 19.08 28.01 4.61
C ASP A 293 18.23 27.58 5.82
N ARG A 294 16.92 27.44 5.62
CA ARG A 294 15.98 26.97 6.65
C ARG A 294 15.92 25.45 6.79
N CYS A 295 16.58 24.69 5.90
CA CYS A 295 16.49 23.24 5.81
C CYS A 295 17.83 22.52 5.95
N LYS A 296 18.90 23.24 6.34
CA LYS A 296 20.26 22.67 6.45
C LYS A 296 20.35 21.48 7.42
N HIS A 297 19.42 21.40 8.37
CA HIS A 297 19.33 20.31 9.34
C HIS A 297 18.58 19.07 8.80
N ILE A 298 17.86 19.19 7.65
CA ILE A 298 17.16 18.07 7.03
C ILE A 298 18.17 17.24 6.24
N ASP A 299 18.18 15.93 6.47
CA ASP A 299 19.04 14.98 5.75
C ASP A 299 18.86 15.10 4.23
N THR A 300 19.96 15.19 3.50
CA THR A 300 20.05 15.35 2.04
C THR A 300 19.14 14.41 1.27
N LYS A 301 18.95 13.18 1.75
CA LYS A 301 18.06 12.20 1.10
C LYS A 301 16.61 12.65 0.96
N PHE A 302 16.14 13.54 1.84
CA PHE A 302 14.77 14.07 1.73
C PHE A 302 14.66 15.17 0.68
N HIS A 303 15.78 15.72 0.20
CA HIS A 303 15.76 16.72 -0.87
C HIS A 303 15.49 16.12 -2.25
N PHE A 304 15.42 14.80 -2.37
CA PHE A 304 15.03 14.09 -3.59
C PHE A 304 13.69 14.57 -4.16
N ILE A 305 12.72 14.96 -3.30
CA ILE A 305 11.45 15.51 -3.77
C ILE A 305 11.64 16.76 -4.63
N ARG A 306 12.62 17.64 -4.29
CA ARG A 306 12.94 18.83 -5.08
C ARG A 306 13.47 18.46 -6.46
N GLU A 307 14.42 17.54 -6.51
CA GLU A 307 14.97 17.07 -7.78
C GLU A 307 13.88 16.49 -8.68
N CYS A 308 12.90 15.80 -8.10
CA CYS A 308 11.77 15.27 -8.85
C CYS A 308 10.83 16.37 -9.37
N VAL A 309 10.60 17.43 -8.58
CA VAL A 309 9.77 18.58 -8.99
C VAL A 309 10.51 19.40 -10.06
N ASP A 310 11.77 19.76 -9.82
CA ASP A 310 12.58 20.59 -10.74
C ASP A 310 12.80 19.88 -12.09
N SER A 311 12.94 18.56 -12.08
CA SER A 311 13.07 17.75 -13.31
C SER A 311 11.73 17.39 -13.97
N GLY A 312 10.60 17.84 -13.41
CA GLY A 312 9.26 17.56 -13.95
C GLY A 312 8.83 16.09 -13.84
N LYS A 313 9.49 15.29 -12.99
CA LYS A 313 9.12 13.88 -12.75
C LYS A 313 7.85 13.71 -11.94
N ILE A 314 7.51 14.69 -11.10
CA ILE A 314 6.27 14.76 -10.33
C ILE A 314 5.74 16.18 -10.31
N CYS A 315 4.43 16.31 -10.15
CA CYS A 315 3.76 17.56 -9.85
C CYS A 315 3.32 17.57 -8.39
N LEU A 316 3.45 18.72 -7.69
CA LEU A 316 2.92 18.89 -6.34
C LEU A 316 1.67 19.75 -6.39
N ASP A 317 0.63 19.29 -5.68
CA ASP A 317 -0.63 20.02 -5.53
C ASP A 317 -1.06 20.05 -4.07
N TYR A 318 -1.89 21.01 -3.72
CA TYR A 318 -2.45 21.15 -2.38
C TYR A 318 -3.76 20.38 -2.27
N ALA A 319 -3.90 19.58 -1.22
CA ALA A 319 -5.18 19.02 -0.80
C ALA A 319 -5.58 19.63 0.53
N SER A 320 -6.85 20.01 0.68
CA SER A 320 -7.34 20.41 1.99
C SER A 320 -7.30 19.22 2.98
N THR A 321 -7.20 19.49 4.27
CA THR A 321 -7.23 18.42 5.30
C THR A 321 -8.50 17.56 5.21
N GLN A 322 -9.60 18.11 4.69
CA GLN A 322 -10.81 17.33 4.45
C GLN A 322 -10.71 16.38 3.26
N GLU A 323 -9.82 16.66 2.32
CA GLU A 323 -9.58 15.86 1.11
C GLU A 323 -8.34 14.97 1.23
N GLN A 324 -7.58 15.08 2.34
CA GLN A 324 -6.37 14.30 2.57
C GLN A 324 -6.72 12.83 2.84
N LEU A 325 -6.56 11.99 1.83
CA LEU A 325 -6.88 10.56 1.93
C LEU A 325 -5.83 9.79 2.73
N ALA A 326 -4.59 10.27 2.78
CA ALA A 326 -3.52 9.62 3.52
C ALA A 326 -3.67 9.75 5.05
N ASP A 327 -4.61 10.56 5.56
CA ASP A 327 -4.97 10.63 6.98
C ASP A 327 -5.26 9.27 7.61
N VAL A 328 -5.89 8.37 6.86
CA VAL A 328 -6.20 7.00 7.31
C VAL A 328 -4.94 6.15 7.57
N LEU A 329 -3.81 6.57 7.04
CA LEU A 329 -2.51 5.90 7.13
C LEU A 329 -1.58 6.50 8.21
N THR A 330 -1.96 7.61 8.85
CA THR A 330 -1.08 8.36 9.76
C THR A 330 -1.61 8.51 11.17
N LYS A 331 -2.94 8.43 11.36
CA LYS A 331 -3.57 8.70 12.66
C LYS A 331 -4.83 7.88 12.91
N SER A 332 -5.16 7.68 14.19
CA SER A 332 -6.45 7.12 14.58
C SER A 332 -7.54 8.16 14.43
N LEU A 333 -8.59 7.83 13.70
CA LEU A 333 -9.68 8.73 13.33
C LEU A 333 -10.98 8.37 14.08
N GLY A 334 -11.83 9.38 14.31
CA GLY A 334 -13.19 9.16 14.76
C GLY A 334 -14.02 8.39 13.72
N GLN A 335 -15.03 7.65 14.18
CA GLN A 335 -15.78 6.69 13.35
C GLN A 335 -16.31 7.30 12.05
N ALA A 336 -16.94 8.48 12.09
CA ALA A 336 -17.53 9.10 10.90
C ALA A 336 -16.45 9.39 9.84
N ARG A 337 -15.36 10.05 10.25
CA ARG A 337 -14.25 10.40 9.35
C ARG A 337 -13.51 9.15 8.86
N PHE A 338 -13.31 8.17 9.73
CA PHE A 338 -12.68 6.89 9.34
C PHE A 338 -13.50 6.17 8.27
N CYS A 339 -14.82 6.04 8.44
CA CYS A 339 -15.68 5.38 7.46
C CYS A 339 -15.68 6.13 6.12
N GLU A 340 -15.76 7.47 6.15
CA GLU A 340 -15.67 8.29 4.94
C GLU A 340 -14.37 8.04 4.17
N LEU A 341 -13.23 8.10 4.84
CA LEU A 341 -11.94 7.90 4.21
C LEU A 341 -11.73 6.46 3.74
N ARG A 342 -12.15 5.46 4.54
CA ARG A 342 -12.11 4.07 4.14
C ARG A 342 -12.84 3.85 2.81
N ASP A 343 -14.04 4.39 2.67
CA ASP A 343 -14.86 4.24 1.48
C ASP A 343 -14.23 4.98 0.28
N LYS A 344 -13.69 6.19 0.50
CA LYS A 344 -12.93 6.95 -0.52
C LYS A 344 -11.63 6.26 -0.96
N VAL A 345 -10.98 5.53 -0.07
CA VAL A 345 -9.79 4.71 -0.39
C VAL A 345 -10.17 3.42 -1.12
N GLY A 346 -11.45 3.15 -1.32
CA GLY A 346 -11.94 2.02 -2.10
C GLY A 346 -12.09 0.72 -1.31
N VAL A 347 -12.02 0.75 0.02
CA VAL A 347 -12.27 -0.42 0.88
C VAL A 347 -13.75 -0.52 1.19
N VAL A 348 -14.43 -1.40 0.49
CA VAL A 348 -15.88 -1.56 0.55
C VAL A 348 -16.27 -3.01 0.83
N LYS A 349 -17.53 -3.21 1.22
CA LYS A 349 -18.08 -4.56 1.38
C LYS A 349 -18.24 -5.22 0.01
N LEU A 350 -17.53 -6.31 -0.20
CA LEU A 350 -17.61 -7.11 -1.42
C LEU A 350 -18.92 -7.91 -1.46
N LYS A 351 -19.49 -8.01 -2.65
CA LYS A 351 -20.73 -8.77 -2.90
C LYS A 351 -20.42 -10.21 -3.30
#